data_ebabe274cd465a58a807709401efc314
#
_entry.id   ebabe274cd465a58a807709401efc314
#
_cell.length_a   1.000
_cell.length_b   1.000
_cell.length_c   1.000
_cell.angle_alpha   90.00
_cell.angle_beta   90.00
_cell.angle_gamma   90.00
#
_symmetry.space_group_name_H-M   'P 1'
#
loop_
_entity.id
_entity.type
_entity.pdbx_description
1 polymer ?
#
loop_
_entity_poly.entity_id
_entity_poly.type
_entity_poly.pdbx_seq_one_letter_code
_entity_poly.pdbx_strand_id
1 'polypeptide(L)'
;DYLEELKKDIDGERIKLAGEVGSEEKIRLFQNAKAFLFPINWEEPFGLVMIEAMSCGTPVVAFNRGAISEVVKDGLTGYVVENHSQMVEAVKKIEDIKRADCRKHVEENFTVEKMIDGYEKALQKLSYE
;
A
#
# COMPACT_ATOMS: atom_id res chain seq x y z
N ASP A 1 -11.27 -1.13 -24.70
CA ASP A 1 -10.68 -0.31 -23.66
C ASP A 1 -10.89 -0.96 -22.29
N TYR A 2 -9.82 -1.07 -21.53
CA TYR A 2 -9.84 -1.69 -20.19
C TYR A 2 -10.82 -0.99 -19.23
N LEU A 3 -10.88 0.33 -19.27
CA LEU A 3 -11.82 1.10 -18.44
C LEU A 3 -13.28 0.77 -18.80
N GLU A 4 -13.57 0.60 -20.08
CA GLU A 4 -14.93 0.22 -20.53
C GLU A 4 -15.31 -1.18 -20.04
N GLU A 5 -14.35 -2.09 -19.95
CA GLU A 5 -14.60 -3.42 -19.37
C GLU A 5 -14.90 -3.31 -17.87
N LEU A 6 -14.12 -2.52 -17.12
CA LEU A 6 -14.33 -2.33 -15.71
C LEU A 6 -15.68 -1.67 -15.39
N LYS A 7 -16.14 -0.75 -16.24
CA LYS A 7 -17.42 -0.07 -16.04
C LYS A 7 -18.61 -1.02 -15.99
N LYS A 8 -18.50 -2.19 -16.58
CA LYS A 8 -19.57 -3.20 -16.57
C LYS A 8 -19.82 -3.75 -15.17
N ASP A 9 -18.80 -3.76 -14.33
CA ASP A 9 -18.86 -4.27 -12.96
C ASP A 9 -19.18 -3.20 -11.92
N ILE A 10 -19.14 -1.93 -12.34
CA ILE A 10 -19.41 -0.80 -11.44
C ILE A 10 -20.93 -0.59 -11.34
N ASP A 11 -21.46 -0.87 -10.14
CA ASP A 11 -22.90 -0.77 -9.88
C ASP A 11 -23.32 0.51 -9.13
N GLY A 12 -22.35 1.31 -8.71
CA GLY A 12 -22.60 2.55 -7.96
C GLY A 12 -23.00 2.34 -6.49
N GLU A 13 -23.14 1.09 -6.07
CA GLU A 13 -23.49 0.75 -4.69
C GLU A 13 -22.34 -0.03 -4.01
N ARG A 14 -22.07 -1.23 -4.47
CA ARG A 14 -20.99 -2.07 -3.95
C ARG A 14 -19.66 -1.79 -4.62
N ILE A 15 -19.69 -1.50 -5.91
CA ILE A 15 -18.51 -1.18 -6.70
C ILE A 15 -18.70 0.22 -7.27
N LYS A 16 -17.85 1.15 -6.84
CA LYS A 16 -17.93 2.57 -7.21
C LYS A 16 -16.63 3.03 -7.86
N LEU A 17 -16.74 3.89 -8.86
CA LEU A 17 -15.61 4.57 -9.45
C LEU A 17 -15.50 5.96 -8.80
N ALA A 18 -14.46 6.17 -7.99
CA ALA A 18 -14.26 7.44 -7.29
C ALA A 18 -13.65 8.52 -8.20
N GLY A 19 -13.00 8.14 -9.29
CA GLY A 19 -12.27 9.06 -10.15
C GLY A 19 -11.04 9.65 -9.47
N GLU A 20 -10.63 10.84 -9.87
CA GLU A 20 -9.55 11.55 -9.19
C GLU A 20 -10.06 12.13 -7.88
N VAL A 21 -9.34 11.86 -6.81
CA VAL A 21 -9.70 12.33 -5.47
C VAL A 21 -8.60 13.26 -4.94
N GLY A 22 -9.01 14.33 -4.25
CA GLY A 22 -8.09 15.23 -3.58
C GLY A 22 -7.48 14.58 -2.35
N SER A 23 -6.48 15.24 -1.77
CA SER A 23 -5.74 14.71 -0.62
C SER A 23 -6.62 14.41 0.60
N GLU A 24 -7.53 15.30 0.92
CA GLU A 24 -8.44 15.11 2.07
C GLU A 24 -9.40 13.96 1.87
N GLU A 25 -9.96 13.81 0.68
CA GLU A 25 -10.85 12.70 0.35
C GLU A 25 -10.11 11.37 0.36
N LYS A 26 -8.89 11.34 -0.17
CA LYS A 26 -8.03 10.15 -0.17
C LYS A 26 -7.74 9.70 1.26
N ILE A 27 -7.41 10.62 2.16
CA ILE A 27 -7.18 10.31 3.57
C ILE A 27 -8.42 9.71 4.20
N ARG A 28 -9.59 10.29 3.95
CA ARG A 28 -10.86 9.76 4.47
C ARG A 28 -11.17 8.36 3.94
N LEU A 29 -10.91 8.12 2.67
CA LEU A 29 -11.09 6.80 2.07
C LEU A 29 -10.19 5.77 2.76
N PHE A 30 -8.92 6.07 2.96
CA PHE A 30 -8.00 5.18 3.66
C PHE A 30 -8.39 4.96 5.11
N GLN A 31 -8.75 6.02 5.83
CA GLN A 31 -9.15 5.91 7.24
C GLN A 31 -10.36 5.00 7.44
N ASN A 32 -11.24 4.93 6.47
CA ASN A 32 -12.49 4.15 6.54
C ASN A 32 -12.41 2.81 5.80
N ALA A 33 -11.36 2.56 5.05
CA ALA A 33 -11.19 1.30 4.31
C ALA A 33 -10.72 0.18 5.23
N LYS A 34 -11.21 -1.02 5.03
CA LYS A 34 -10.72 -2.23 5.71
C LYS A 34 -9.36 -2.66 5.18
N ALA A 35 -9.11 -2.39 3.91
CA ALA A 35 -7.86 -2.72 3.24
C ALA A 35 -7.67 -1.85 2.00
N PHE A 36 -6.44 -1.69 1.58
CA PHE A 36 -6.08 -1.13 0.29
C PHE A 36 -5.53 -2.27 -0.58
N LEU A 37 -6.16 -2.51 -1.72
CA LEU A 37 -5.74 -3.54 -2.66
C LEU A 37 -4.92 -2.91 -3.78
N PHE A 38 -3.73 -3.44 -4.01
CA PHE A 38 -2.79 -2.88 -5.00
C PHE A 38 -2.31 -3.99 -5.96
N PRO A 39 -3.17 -4.44 -6.89
CA PRO A 39 -2.89 -5.55 -7.79
C PRO A 39 -2.13 -5.11 -9.04
N ILE A 40 -0.94 -4.51 -8.87
CA ILE A 40 -0.12 -4.02 -9.98
C ILE A 40 0.70 -5.15 -10.61
N ASN A 41 0.96 -5.04 -11.91
CA ASN A 41 1.75 -6.00 -12.68
C ASN A 41 3.12 -5.43 -13.12
N TRP A 42 3.46 -4.23 -12.68
CA TRP A 42 4.76 -3.61 -12.98
C TRP A 42 5.65 -3.56 -11.74
N GLU A 43 6.94 -3.32 -11.94
CA GLU A 43 7.88 -3.14 -10.83
C GLU A 43 7.70 -1.76 -10.21
N GLU A 44 7.15 -1.73 -9.00
CA GLU A 44 6.89 -0.48 -8.28
C GLU A 44 8.16 0.00 -7.57
N PRO A 45 8.70 1.20 -7.89
CA PRO A 45 9.96 1.68 -7.30
C PRO A 45 9.84 2.14 -5.84
N PHE A 46 8.73 2.76 -5.44
CA PHE A 46 8.60 3.39 -4.11
C PHE A 46 7.39 2.95 -3.29
N GLY A 47 6.25 2.74 -3.93
CA GLY A 47 5.03 2.37 -3.23
C GLY A 47 4.45 3.47 -2.33
N LEU A 48 4.55 4.74 -2.73
CA LEU A 48 4.09 5.87 -1.93
C LEU A 48 2.61 5.77 -1.52
N VAL A 49 1.76 5.29 -2.41
CA VAL A 49 0.33 5.14 -2.11
C VAL A 49 0.09 4.11 -1.00
N MET A 50 0.92 3.08 -0.93
CA MET A 50 0.83 2.07 0.14
C MET A 50 1.27 2.66 1.47
N ILE A 51 2.31 3.50 1.48
CA ILE A 51 2.77 4.22 2.68
C ILE A 51 1.67 5.16 3.17
N GLU A 52 1.00 5.87 2.26
CA GLU A 52 -0.15 6.72 2.60
C GLU A 52 -1.28 5.92 3.25
N ALA A 53 -1.63 4.77 2.68
CA ALA A 53 -2.66 3.90 3.23
C ALA A 53 -2.30 3.43 4.64
N MET A 54 -1.09 2.91 4.82
CA MET A 54 -0.62 2.43 6.12
C MET A 54 -0.48 3.55 7.15
N SER A 55 -0.16 4.78 6.72
CA SER A 55 -0.17 5.96 7.60
C SER A 55 -1.54 6.20 8.23
N CYS A 56 -2.59 5.86 7.51
CA CYS A 56 -3.98 5.96 7.99
C CYS A 56 -4.42 4.72 8.76
N GLY A 57 -3.52 3.78 8.99
CA GLY A 57 -3.80 2.53 9.67
C GLY A 57 -4.45 1.47 8.78
N THR A 58 -4.41 1.64 7.46
CA THR A 58 -5.06 0.73 6.52
C THR A 58 -4.08 -0.34 6.06
N PRO A 59 -4.41 -1.64 6.28
CA PRO A 59 -3.56 -2.72 5.77
C PRO A 59 -3.58 -2.78 4.25
N VAL A 60 -2.48 -3.23 3.67
CA VAL A 60 -2.29 -3.31 2.22
C VAL A 60 -2.20 -4.76 1.78
N VAL A 61 -2.90 -5.11 0.71
CA VAL A 61 -2.71 -6.39 0.02
C VAL A 61 -2.23 -6.07 -1.39
N ALA A 62 -1.05 -6.52 -1.73
CA ALA A 62 -0.40 -6.17 -2.99
C ALA A 62 0.29 -7.36 -3.63
N PHE A 63 0.44 -7.33 -4.94
CA PHE A 63 1.23 -8.31 -5.67
C PHE A 63 2.72 -8.03 -5.44
N ASN A 64 3.51 -9.08 -5.32
CA ASN A 64 4.96 -8.97 -5.09
C ASN A 64 5.67 -8.50 -6.37
N ARG A 65 5.81 -7.18 -6.53
CA ARG A 65 6.47 -6.54 -7.67
C ARG A 65 7.32 -5.37 -7.16
N GLY A 66 8.57 -5.26 -7.63
CA GLY A 66 9.46 -4.17 -7.25
C GLY A 66 9.64 -4.03 -5.75
N ALA A 67 9.43 -2.82 -5.24
CA ALA A 67 9.64 -2.47 -3.83
C ALA A 67 8.52 -2.91 -2.88
N ILE A 68 7.50 -3.62 -3.37
CA ILE A 68 6.32 -3.99 -2.56
C ILE A 68 6.73 -4.71 -1.26
N SER A 69 7.60 -5.72 -1.34
CA SER A 69 8.03 -6.50 -0.18
C SER A 69 8.90 -5.70 0.81
N GLU A 70 9.45 -4.58 0.37
CA GLU A 70 10.20 -3.65 1.23
C GLU A 70 9.27 -2.71 1.99
N VAL A 71 8.13 -2.38 1.39
CA VAL A 71 7.17 -1.43 1.94
C VAL A 71 6.13 -2.12 2.82
N VAL A 72 5.54 -3.21 2.34
CA VAL A 72 4.53 -3.98 3.07
C VAL A 72 5.22 -5.12 3.83
N LYS A 73 5.02 -5.15 5.15
CA LYS A 73 5.52 -6.23 5.99
C LYS A 73 4.48 -7.34 6.02
N ASP A 74 4.75 -8.43 5.31
CA ASP A 74 3.82 -9.56 5.19
C ASP A 74 3.43 -10.14 6.54
N GLY A 75 2.12 -10.22 6.79
CA GLY A 75 1.56 -10.71 8.04
C GLY A 75 1.49 -9.69 9.18
N LEU A 76 2.07 -8.51 9.02
CA LEU A 76 2.07 -7.44 10.03
C LEU A 76 1.29 -6.20 9.57
N THR A 77 1.57 -5.70 8.38
CA THR A 77 0.93 -4.49 7.83
C THR A 77 0.06 -4.78 6.63
N GLY A 78 -0.06 -6.02 6.25
CA GLY A 78 -0.83 -6.47 5.12
C GLY A 78 -0.32 -7.81 4.63
N TYR A 79 -0.53 -8.08 3.36
CA TYR A 79 -0.09 -9.33 2.74
C TYR A 79 0.50 -9.06 1.37
N VAL A 80 1.65 -9.70 1.11
CA VAL A 80 2.31 -9.67 -0.20
C VAL A 80 1.98 -10.99 -0.88
N VAL A 81 1.28 -10.94 -2.01
CA VAL A 81 0.71 -12.12 -2.67
C VAL A 81 1.17 -12.21 -4.12
N GLU A 82 1.03 -13.38 -4.73
CA GLU A 82 1.51 -13.64 -6.09
C GLU A 82 0.41 -13.60 -7.15
N ASN A 83 -0.84 -13.81 -6.76
CA ASN A 83 -1.95 -13.90 -7.71
C ASN A 83 -3.28 -13.49 -7.09
N HIS A 84 -4.33 -13.42 -7.92
CA HIS A 84 -5.67 -13.01 -7.50
C HIS A 84 -6.28 -13.94 -6.46
N SER A 85 -6.07 -15.24 -6.59
CA SER A 85 -6.58 -16.22 -5.65
C SER A 85 -6.02 -16.00 -4.24
N GLN A 86 -4.72 -15.74 -4.15
CA GLN A 86 -4.07 -15.41 -2.88
C GLN A 86 -4.53 -14.07 -2.33
N MET A 87 -4.82 -13.10 -3.19
CA MET A 87 -5.34 -11.80 -2.78
C MET A 87 -6.72 -11.94 -2.12
N VAL A 88 -7.60 -12.75 -2.70
CA VAL A 88 -8.92 -13.05 -2.13
C VAL A 88 -8.78 -13.68 -0.74
N GLU A 89 -7.88 -14.66 -0.60
CA GLU A 89 -7.65 -15.31 0.69
C GLU A 89 -7.07 -14.33 1.73
N ALA A 90 -6.19 -13.44 1.31
CA ALA A 90 -5.64 -12.40 2.17
C ALA A 90 -6.72 -11.44 2.68
N VAL A 91 -7.65 -11.03 1.81
CA VAL A 91 -8.76 -10.15 2.19
C VAL A 91 -9.65 -10.81 3.24
N LYS A 92 -9.88 -12.12 3.16
CA LYS A 92 -10.70 -12.86 4.12
C LYS A 92 -10.12 -12.82 5.54
N LYS A 93 -8.81 -12.71 5.67
CA LYS A 93 -8.12 -12.67 6.98
C LYS A 93 -7.54 -11.30 7.32
N ILE A 94 -7.99 -10.23 6.64
CA ILE A 94 -7.44 -8.89 6.81
C ILE A 94 -7.61 -8.35 8.24
N GLU A 95 -8.63 -8.80 8.95
CA GLU A 95 -8.88 -8.38 10.33
C GLU A 95 -7.81 -8.88 11.31
N ASP A 96 -6.99 -9.84 10.92
CA ASP A 96 -5.85 -10.29 11.72
C ASP A 96 -4.73 -9.23 11.75
N ILE A 97 -4.74 -8.29 10.81
CA ILE A 97 -3.80 -7.17 10.78
C ILE A 97 -4.33 -6.05 11.67
N LYS A 98 -3.51 -5.60 12.61
CA LYS A 98 -3.86 -4.48 13.50
C LYS A 98 -3.57 -3.16 12.81
N ARG A 99 -4.54 -2.27 12.76
CA ARG A 99 -4.39 -0.95 12.13
C ARG A 99 -3.27 -0.13 12.78
N ALA A 100 -3.12 -0.23 14.09
CA ALA A 100 -2.05 0.43 14.84
C ALA A 100 -0.66 -0.02 14.37
N ASP A 101 -0.50 -1.29 14.02
CA ASP A 101 0.78 -1.83 13.51
C ASP A 101 1.13 -1.26 12.14
N CYS A 102 0.14 -0.99 11.30
CA CYS A 102 0.34 -0.34 10.00
C CYS A 102 0.91 1.06 10.18
N ARG A 103 0.30 1.85 11.05
CA ARG A 103 0.75 3.21 11.35
C ARG A 103 2.15 3.21 11.97
N LYS A 104 2.38 2.33 12.93
CA LYS A 104 3.66 2.20 13.61
C LYS A 104 4.80 1.87 12.63
N HIS A 105 4.53 0.96 11.70
CA HIS A 105 5.49 0.56 10.66
C HIS A 105 5.94 1.76 9.82
N VAL A 106 5.01 2.62 9.44
CA VAL A 106 5.33 3.85 8.69
C VAL A 106 6.17 4.80 9.54
N GLU A 107 5.77 5.03 10.78
CA GLU A 107 6.49 5.92 11.70
C GLU A 107 7.92 5.46 11.96
N GLU A 108 8.15 4.16 12.03
CA GLU A 108 9.48 3.60 12.30
C GLU A 108 10.37 3.54 11.07
N ASN A 109 9.82 3.45 9.85
CA ASN A 109 10.60 3.12 8.66
C ASN A 109 10.51 4.14 7.53
N PHE A 110 9.44 4.92 7.44
CA PHE A 110 9.15 5.76 6.27
C PHE A 110 8.93 7.24 6.58
N THR A 111 9.44 7.73 7.70
CA THR A 111 9.41 9.16 8.00
C THR A 111 10.47 9.89 7.18
N VAL A 112 10.32 11.22 7.07
CA VAL A 112 11.30 12.08 6.39
C VAL A 112 12.67 11.92 7.05
N GLU A 113 12.73 11.85 8.37
CA GLU A 113 13.96 11.66 9.13
C GLU A 113 14.67 10.35 8.76
N LYS A 114 13.92 9.25 8.67
CA LYS A 114 14.47 7.95 8.27
C LYS A 114 15.00 7.95 6.84
N MET A 115 14.32 8.65 5.96
CA MET A 115 14.76 8.80 4.56
C MET A 115 16.05 9.59 4.48
N ILE A 116 16.16 10.69 5.22
CA ILE A 116 17.38 11.52 5.30
C ILE A 116 18.53 10.69 5.85
N ASP A 117 18.34 9.97 6.94
CA ASP A 117 19.36 9.10 7.53
C ASP A 117 19.86 8.05 6.51
N GLY A 118 18.96 7.47 5.75
CA GLY A 118 19.30 6.51 4.72
C GLY A 118 20.15 7.11 3.62
N TYR A 119 19.79 8.30 3.15
CA TYR A 119 20.58 9.02 2.14
C TYR A 119 21.95 9.43 2.67
N GLU A 120 22.03 9.92 3.89
CA GLU A 120 23.31 10.29 4.52
C GLU A 120 24.25 9.09 4.61
N LYS A 121 23.76 7.94 5.06
CA LYS A 121 24.54 6.70 5.14
C LYS A 121 25.04 6.25 3.77
N ALA A 122 24.18 6.31 2.75
CA ALA A 122 24.53 5.95 1.40
C ALA A 122 25.61 6.87 0.83
N LEU A 123 25.49 8.19 1.07
CA LEU A 123 26.46 9.19 0.62
C LEU A 123 27.81 9.03 1.34
N GLN A 124 27.82 8.76 2.61
CA GLN A 124 29.05 8.50 3.40
C GLN A 124 29.78 7.27 2.84
N LYS A 125 29.04 6.20 2.55
CA LYS A 125 29.62 4.99 1.97
C LYS A 125 30.28 5.25 0.62
N LEU A 126 29.68 6.08 -0.23
CA LEU A 126 30.24 6.46 -1.51
C LEU A 126 31.50 7.35 -1.35
N SER A 127 31.57 8.18 -0.33
CA SER A 127 32.70 9.08 -0.07
C SER A 127 33.98 8.34 0.30
N TYR A 128 33.89 7.11 0.81
CA TYR A 128 35.03 6.30 1.22
C TYR A 128 35.48 5.29 0.18
N GLU A 129 34.81 5.25 -0.96
CA GLU A 129 35.17 4.44 -2.11
C GLU A 129 35.88 5.29 -3.18
#